data_d9df05d20ad3f766c23280f3604202ab
#
_entry.id   d9df05d20ad3f766c23280f3604202ab
#
_cell.length_a   1.000
_cell.length_b   1.000
_cell.length_c   1.000
_cell.angle_alpha   90.00
_cell.angle_beta   90.00
_cell.angle_gamma   90.00
#
_symmetry.space_group_name_H-M   'P 1'
#
loop_
_entity.id
_entity.type
_entity.pdbx_description
1 polymer ?
#
loop_
_entity_poly.entity_id
_entity_poly.type
_entity_poly.pdbx_seq_one_letter_code
_entity_poly.pdbx_strand_id
1 'polypeptide(L)'
;MNSIAFVDTEIDAKSRKILDIGSVMHNGNLFHSNSITDFIKFLNETAFICGHNIFNHDIKYIDKALSDAGINSTNIIDTLFLSPLLFPAKPYHSLLKDDKLQTEEINNPLNDAIKAKGLFFDEVAAFNQTDEALKQVFYLLLNNKKEFHAFFRFIAYRSDETNAEKVIREKFKTSICENADLTKIISEHPVELAYCLALVNCNNRYSITPPWVLRNYPGVERIMFLLRSNQCLTGCAYCSQALDIHKALKTYFGFNSYRTYAGEPLQENAVQAAVDNKSILAVFPTGGGKSITFQVPALMSGENAKGLTVVISPLQSLMKDQVDNLEKNGITDAVTINGLLDPIERAKSIERVQDGSATLLYISPQSLRSKTTEKLLLGRKVVRFVIDEAHCFSSWGQDFRVDYLYIGDFIKSLQENKNPEDQIPVSC
;
A
#
# COMPACT_ATOMS: atom_id res chain seq x y z
N MET A 1 10.03 30.73 -15.79
CA MET A 1 9.17 29.66 -15.23
C MET A 1 8.03 29.40 -16.20
N ASN A 2 7.72 28.14 -16.47
CA ASN A 2 6.54 27.81 -17.27
C ASN A 2 5.28 28.33 -16.56
N SER A 3 4.33 28.91 -17.30
CA SER A 3 3.08 29.39 -16.73
C SER A 3 2.22 28.18 -16.31
N ILE A 4 1.68 28.21 -15.09
CA ILE A 4 0.83 27.15 -14.54
C ILE A 4 -0.36 27.74 -13.80
N ALA A 5 -1.55 27.15 -13.99
CA ALA A 5 -2.74 27.41 -13.23
C ALA A 5 -3.16 26.18 -12.43
N PHE A 6 -3.61 26.39 -11.21
CA PHE A 6 -4.14 25.36 -10.32
C PHE A 6 -5.65 25.45 -10.35
N VAL A 7 -6.32 24.30 -10.48
CA VAL A 7 -7.76 24.25 -10.75
C VAL A 7 -8.41 23.20 -9.89
N ASP A 8 -9.59 23.52 -9.37
CA ASP A 8 -10.53 22.61 -8.75
C ASP A 8 -11.94 22.95 -9.20
N THR A 9 -12.85 21.97 -9.26
CA THR A 9 -14.22 22.16 -9.71
C THR A 9 -15.24 21.55 -8.76
N GLU A 10 -16.31 22.27 -8.49
CA GLU A 10 -17.48 21.72 -7.81
C GLU A 10 -18.52 21.28 -8.83
N ILE A 11 -18.96 20.03 -8.70
CA ILE A 11 -19.86 19.38 -9.65
C ILE A 11 -21.16 18.96 -8.95
N ASP A 12 -22.30 19.26 -9.53
CA ASP A 12 -23.58 18.70 -9.08
C ASP A 12 -23.63 17.19 -9.34
N ALA A 13 -23.71 16.42 -8.28
CA ALA A 13 -23.72 14.95 -8.32
C ALA A 13 -24.90 14.37 -9.14
N LYS A 14 -26.02 15.10 -9.28
CA LYS A 14 -27.23 14.62 -9.97
C LYS A 14 -27.20 15.02 -11.45
N SER A 15 -27.00 16.31 -11.73
CA SER A 15 -27.02 16.84 -13.11
C SER A 15 -25.70 16.71 -13.84
N ARG A 16 -24.60 16.42 -13.11
CA ARG A 16 -23.22 16.40 -13.62
C ARG A 16 -22.79 17.72 -14.28
N LYS A 17 -23.39 18.83 -13.86
CA LYS A 17 -23.02 20.17 -14.31
C LYS A 17 -22.00 20.78 -13.36
N ILE A 18 -21.14 21.61 -13.92
CA ILE A 18 -20.22 22.43 -13.13
C ILE A 18 -21.06 23.46 -12.38
N LEU A 19 -20.92 23.47 -11.07
CA LEU A 19 -21.53 24.46 -10.17
C LEU A 19 -20.61 25.64 -10.01
N ASP A 20 -19.30 25.39 -9.89
CA ASP A 20 -18.31 26.41 -9.65
C ASP A 20 -16.91 25.93 -10.11
N ILE A 21 -16.04 26.89 -10.47
CA ILE A 21 -14.64 26.64 -10.82
C ILE A 21 -13.78 27.60 -10.00
N GLY A 22 -12.87 27.04 -9.23
CA GLY A 22 -11.81 27.78 -8.56
C GLY A 22 -10.49 27.60 -9.28
N SER A 23 -9.79 28.69 -9.53
CA SER A 23 -8.45 28.61 -10.10
C SER A 23 -7.53 29.69 -9.57
N VAL A 24 -6.24 29.36 -9.44
CA VAL A 24 -5.20 30.30 -9.05
C VAL A 24 -3.96 30.11 -9.93
N MET A 25 -3.46 31.17 -10.50
CA MET A 25 -2.20 31.16 -11.24
C MET A 25 -0.97 31.17 -10.33
N HIS A 26 0.18 30.80 -10.87
CA HIS A 26 1.46 30.89 -10.15
C HIS A 26 1.77 32.30 -9.65
N ASN A 27 1.38 33.35 -10.40
CA ASN A 27 1.57 34.75 -10.06
C ASN A 27 0.57 35.29 -9.04
N GLY A 28 -0.42 34.51 -8.61
CA GLY A 28 -1.42 34.85 -7.61
C GLY A 28 -2.76 35.37 -8.18
N ASN A 29 -2.91 35.48 -9.50
CA ASN A 29 -4.21 35.83 -10.08
C ASN A 29 -5.24 34.76 -9.77
N LEU A 30 -6.45 35.17 -9.37
CA LEU A 30 -7.53 34.29 -8.92
C LEU A 30 -8.69 34.31 -9.93
N PHE A 31 -9.32 33.15 -10.06
CA PHE A 31 -10.58 32.98 -10.78
C PHE A 31 -11.55 32.18 -9.90
N HIS A 32 -12.80 32.65 -9.82
CA HIS A 32 -13.86 32.01 -9.07
C HIS A 32 -15.21 32.29 -9.73
N SER A 33 -15.70 31.38 -10.54
CA SER A 33 -16.95 31.53 -11.28
C SER A 33 -17.36 30.20 -11.95
N ASN A 34 -18.64 30.05 -12.26
CA ASN A 34 -19.15 28.95 -13.08
C ASN A 34 -19.10 29.20 -14.58
N SER A 35 -18.58 30.35 -15.03
CA SER A 35 -18.49 30.74 -16.44
C SER A 35 -17.31 30.05 -17.12
N ILE A 36 -17.59 29.03 -17.93
CA ILE A 36 -16.57 28.33 -18.75
C ILE A 36 -15.88 29.31 -19.73
N THR A 37 -16.63 30.23 -20.31
CA THR A 37 -16.07 31.21 -21.28
C THR A 37 -15.04 32.11 -20.61
N ASP A 38 -15.31 32.58 -19.40
CA ASP A 38 -14.37 33.43 -18.68
C ASP A 38 -13.21 32.62 -18.10
N PHE A 39 -13.44 31.36 -17.75
CA PHE A 39 -12.37 30.43 -17.38
C PHE A 39 -11.38 30.22 -18.54
N ILE A 40 -11.84 29.98 -19.76
CA ILE A 40 -10.99 29.89 -20.96
C ILE A 40 -10.13 31.14 -21.14
N LYS A 41 -10.74 32.35 -21.00
CA LYS A 41 -10.00 33.61 -21.06
C LYS A 41 -8.95 33.73 -19.95
N PHE A 42 -9.31 33.34 -18.73
CA PHE A 42 -8.39 33.33 -17.58
C PHE A 42 -7.17 32.45 -17.83
N LEU A 43 -7.35 31.31 -18.50
CA LEU A 43 -6.26 30.36 -18.82
C LEU A 43 -5.37 30.82 -20.00
N ASN A 44 -5.65 31.95 -20.62
CA ASN A 44 -4.86 32.48 -21.74
C ASN A 44 -3.36 32.55 -21.35
N GLU A 45 -2.47 32.06 -22.23
CA GLU A 45 -1.03 31.97 -22.03
C GLU A 45 -0.58 30.96 -20.92
N THR A 46 -1.51 30.18 -20.38
CA THR A 46 -1.17 29.10 -19.42
C THR A 46 -0.62 27.90 -20.18
N ALA A 47 0.56 27.42 -19.79
CA ALA A 47 1.19 26.27 -20.42
C ALA A 47 0.85 24.94 -19.72
N PHE A 48 0.63 24.97 -18.40
CA PHE A 48 0.36 23.78 -17.58
C PHE A 48 -0.86 23.99 -16.68
N ILE A 49 -1.60 22.93 -16.47
CA ILE A 49 -2.68 22.86 -15.47
C ILE A 49 -2.27 21.89 -14.38
N CYS A 50 -2.58 22.23 -13.14
CA CYS A 50 -2.38 21.35 -11.99
C CYS A 50 -3.64 21.32 -11.12
N GLY A 51 -3.93 20.18 -10.54
CA GLY A 51 -4.99 20.01 -9.55
C GLY A 51 -4.71 18.81 -8.66
N HIS A 52 -5.56 18.60 -7.67
CA HIS A 52 -5.48 17.46 -6.80
C HIS A 52 -6.55 16.44 -7.15
N ASN A 53 -6.16 15.23 -7.59
CA ASN A 53 -7.06 14.21 -8.15
C ASN A 53 -7.77 14.67 -9.44
N ILE A 54 -7.15 15.59 -10.15
CA ILE A 54 -7.71 16.24 -11.34
C ILE A 54 -8.03 15.24 -12.47
N PHE A 55 -7.20 14.20 -12.66
CA PHE A 55 -7.42 13.16 -13.68
C PHE A 55 -8.69 12.35 -13.45
N ASN A 56 -9.03 12.08 -12.19
CA ASN A 56 -10.18 11.26 -11.87
C ASN A 56 -11.48 12.06 -11.72
N HIS A 57 -11.38 13.37 -11.43
CA HIS A 57 -12.52 14.23 -11.11
C HIS A 57 -12.73 15.32 -12.15
N ASP A 58 -11.91 16.35 -12.19
CA ASP A 58 -12.17 17.61 -12.86
C ASP A 58 -12.09 17.54 -14.39
N ILE A 59 -11.09 16.82 -14.92
CA ILE A 59 -10.84 16.72 -16.37
C ILE A 59 -12.07 16.30 -17.14
N LYS A 60 -12.90 15.42 -16.60
CA LYS A 60 -14.13 14.95 -17.25
C LYS A 60 -15.10 16.08 -17.63
N TYR A 61 -14.98 17.22 -16.96
CA TYR A 61 -15.89 18.36 -17.11
C TYR A 61 -15.24 19.55 -17.79
N ILE A 62 -13.91 19.73 -17.64
CA ILE A 62 -13.20 20.90 -18.18
C ILE A 62 -12.29 20.58 -19.38
N ASP A 63 -12.15 19.33 -19.82
CA ASP A 63 -11.25 18.90 -20.90
C ASP A 63 -11.45 19.74 -22.18
N LYS A 64 -12.71 19.99 -22.56
CA LYS A 64 -13.03 20.84 -23.70
C LYS A 64 -12.58 22.29 -23.49
N ALA A 65 -12.79 22.85 -22.29
CA ALA A 65 -12.36 24.19 -21.96
C ALA A 65 -10.84 24.34 -22.00
N LEU A 66 -10.11 23.34 -21.51
CA LEU A 66 -8.64 23.29 -21.59
C LEU A 66 -8.17 23.23 -23.04
N SER A 67 -8.80 22.39 -23.88
CA SER A 67 -8.49 22.31 -25.30
C SER A 67 -8.77 23.62 -26.03
N ASP A 68 -9.91 24.25 -25.74
CA ASP A 68 -10.29 25.58 -26.33
C ASP A 68 -9.31 26.68 -25.88
N ALA A 69 -8.71 26.58 -24.70
CA ALA A 69 -7.64 27.45 -24.21
C ALA A 69 -6.25 27.11 -24.77
N GLY A 70 -6.14 26.08 -25.63
CA GLY A 70 -4.88 25.64 -26.23
C GLY A 70 -4.00 24.78 -25.32
N ILE A 71 -4.54 24.28 -24.22
CA ILE A 71 -3.80 23.45 -23.26
C ILE A 71 -3.91 21.98 -23.66
N ASN A 72 -2.75 21.36 -23.89
CA ASN A 72 -2.69 19.94 -24.25
C ASN A 72 -2.88 19.06 -23.01
N SER A 73 -3.58 17.93 -23.16
CA SER A 73 -3.76 16.92 -22.13
C SER A 73 -2.43 16.36 -21.55
N THR A 74 -1.34 16.48 -22.30
CA THR A 74 0.02 16.12 -21.85
C THR A 74 0.64 17.16 -20.92
N ASN A 75 -0.02 18.28 -20.64
CA ASN A 75 0.45 19.36 -19.77
C ASN A 75 -0.37 19.45 -18.47
N ILE A 76 -1.03 18.36 -18.10
CA ILE A 76 -1.83 18.27 -16.88
C ILE A 76 -1.04 17.55 -15.81
N ILE A 77 -0.97 18.13 -14.61
CA ILE A 77 -0.26 17.60 -13.44
C ILE A 77 -1.27 17.31 -12.35
N ASP A 78 -1.14 16.16 -11.71
CA ASP A 78 -1.99 15.75 -10.59
C ASP A 78 -1.14 15.52 -9.34
N THR A 79 -1.32 16.36 -8.33
CA THR A 79 -0.58 16.28 -7.07
C THR A 79 -0.87 14.99 -6.30
N LEU A 80 -2.04 14.38 -6.45
CA LEU A 80 -2.36 13.13 -5.76
C LEU A 80 -1.53 11.94 -6.25
N PHE A 81 -1.09 11.95 -7.51
CA PHE A 81 -0.17 10.93 -8.04
C PHE A 81 1.28 11.16 -7.61
N LEU A 82 1.69 12.42 -7.44
CA LEU A 82 3.05 12.78 -7.03
C LEU A 82 3.27 12.61 -5.52
N SER A 83 2.26 12.95 -4.73
CA SER A 83 2.38 13.01 -3.28
C SER A 83 2.86 11.70 -2.63
N PRO A 84 2.40 10.48 -3.00
CA PRO A 84 2.92 9.23 -2.44
C PRO A 84 4.37 8.91 -2.82
N LEU A 85 4.86 9.43 -3.95
CA LEU A 85 6.27 9.28 -4.35
C LEU A 85 7.19 10.15 -3.51
N LEU A 86 6.75 11.39 -3.22
CA LEU A 86 7.58 12.44 -2.64
C LEU A 86 7.43 12.54 -1.12
N PHE A 87 6.29 12.07 -0.58
CA PHE A 87 6.00 12.01 0.84
C PHE A 87 5.61 10.59 1.30
N PRO A 88 6.42 9.56 1.03
CA PRO A 88 6.07 8.16 1.27
C PRO A 88 5.86 7.82 2.76
N ALA A 89 6.29 8.68 3.68
CA ALA A 89 6.05 8.52 5.11
C ALA A 89 4.62 8.91 5.53
N LYS A 90 3.90 9.66 4.69
CA LYS A 90 2.51 10.08 4.99
C LYS A 90 1.54 8.94 4.61
N PRO A 91 0.63 8.55 5.51
CA PRO A 91 -0.36 7.50 5.19
C PRO A 91 -1.49 8.01 4.31
N TYR A 92 -1.81 9.30 4.35
CA TYR A 92 -2.91 9.92 3.62
C TYR A 92 -2.41 11.11 2.79
N HIS A 93 -2.94 11.23 1.58
CA HIS A 93 -2.52 12.23 0.58
C HIS A 93 -3.67 13.12 0.09
N SER A 94 -4.84 13.07 0.73
CA SER A 94 -5.94 14.00 0.45
C SER A 94 -5.60 15.41 0.94
N LEU A 95 -6.09 16.44 0.25
CA LEU A 95 -6.04 17.80 0.76
C LEU A 95 -6.76 17.88 2.11
N LEU A 96 -6.14 18.55 3.09
CA LEU A 96 -6.78 18.79 4.38
C LEU A 96 -7.99 19.71 4.16
N LYS A 97 -9.17 19.23 4.51
CA LYS A 97 -10.35 20.09 4.60
C LYS A 97 -10.24 20.87 5.92
N ASP A 98 -10.38 22.19 5.83
CA ASP A 98 -10.40 23.04 7.01
C ASP A 98 -11.53 22.61 7.95
N ASP A 99 -11.32 22.79 9.25
CA ASP A 99 -12.22 22.29 10.29
C ASP A 99 -13.68 22.62 10.00
N LYS A 100 -14.55 21.62 10.10
CA LYS A 100 -16.00 21.66 9.83
C LYS A 100 -16.81 22.63 10.70
N LEU A 101 -16.15 23.52 11.43
CA LEU A 101 -16.78 24.47 12.35
C LEU A 101 -17.14 25.83 11.74
N GLN A 102 -16.74 26.10 10.51
CA GLN A 102 -17.17 27.32 9.80
C GLN A 102 -18.10 26.95 8.64
N THR A 103 -19.38 27.19 8.84
CA THR A 103 -20.51 26.66 8.06
C THR A 103 -20.74 27.28 6.67
N GLU A 104 -19.93 28.20 6.20
CA GLU A 104 -20.12 28.88 4.91
C GLU A 104 -19.02 28.62 3.86
N GLU A 105 -17.94 27.91 4.21
CA GLU A 105 -16.81 27.62 3.29
C GLU A 105 -16.68 26.14 2.92
N ILE A 106 -17.69 25.32 3.19
CA ILE A 106 -17.68 23.90 2.82
C ILE A 106 -17.86 23.80 1.32
N ASN A 107 -16.82 23.32 0.59
CA ASN A 107 -16.76 23.13 -0.84
C ASN A 107 -16.51 24.44 -1.66
N ASN A 108 -15.48 25.17 -1.30
CA ASN A 108 -15.01 26.30 -2.11
C ASN A 108 -13.85 25.82 -3.02
N PRO A 109 -14.06 25.65 -4.34
CA PRO A 109 -13.04 25.14 -5.26
C PRO A 109 -11.83 26.07 -5.36
N LEU A 110 -11.98 27.37 -5.12
CA LEU A 110 -10.85 28.28 -5.10
C LEU A 110 -9.89 27.97 -3.94
N ASN A 111 -10.42 27.65 -2.75
CA ASN A 111 -9.60 27.29 -1.60
C ASN A 111 -8.85 25.97 -1.86
N ASP A 112 -9.50 24.99 -2.49
CA ASP A 112 -8.87 23.72 -2.81
C ASP A 112 -7.81 23.88 -3.93
N ALA A 113 -8.04 24.75 -4.90
CA ALA A 113 -7.02 25.13 -5.90
C ALA A 113 -5.80 25.82 -5.26
N ILE A 114 -6.00 26.70 -4.26
CA ILE A 114 -4.91 27.35 -3.52
C ILE A 114 -4.11 26.31 -2.70
N LYS A 115 -4.79 25.35 -2.05
CA LYS A 115 -4.12 24.26 -1.34
C LYS A 115 -3.34 23.35 -2.27
N ALA A 116 -3.92 23.02 -3.45
CA ALA A 116 -3.23 22.24 -4.48
C ALA A 116 -1.96 22.95 -4.97
N LYS A 117 -2.00 24.28 -5.11
CA LYS A 117 -0.83 25.11 -5.44
C LYS A 117 0.25 24.98 -4.37
N GLY A 118 -0.09 25.11 -3.08
CA GLY A 118 0.86 24.95 -1.98
C GLY A 118 1.50 23.56 -2.01
N LEU A 119 0.68 22.51 -2.08
CA LEU A 119 1.15 21.12 -2.14
C LEU A 119 2.07 20.87 -3.33
N PHE A 120 1.74 21.38 -4.52
CA PHE A 120 2.56 21.21 -5.71
C PHE A 120 3.97 21.79 -5.54
N PHE A 121 4.10 23.00 -4.97
CA PHE A 121 5.43 23.58 -4.75
C PHE A 121 6.20 22.85 -3.63
N ASP A 122 5.51 22.31 -2.63
CA ASP A 122 6.12 21.41 -1.63
C ASP A 122 6.62 20.13 -2.31
N GLU A 123 5.89 19.57 -3.26
CA GLU A 123 6.29 18.40 -4.06
C GLU A 123 7.50 18.71 -4.94
N VAL A 124 7.53 19.86 -5.60
CA VAL A 124 8.71 20.31 -6.38
C VAL A 124 9.93 20.46 -5.47
N ALA A 125 9.75 21.05 -4.28
CA ALA A 125 10.84 21.21 -3.32
C ALA A 125 11.33 19.83 -2.81
N ALA A 126 10.42 18.90 -2.49
CA ALA A 126 10.75 17.56 -2.08
C ALA A 126 11.49 16.78 -3.17
N PHE A 127 11.05 16.87 -4.43
CA PHE A 127 11.76 16.28 -5.56
C PHE A 127 13.18 16.84 -5.69
N ASN A 128 13.35 18.16 -5.58
CA ASN A 128 14.67 18.78 -5.66
C ASN A 128 15.62 18.34 -4.54
N GLN A 129 15.07 18.05 -3.35
CA GLN A 129 15.83 17.55 -2.18
C GLN A 129 16.10 16.05 -2.23
N THR A 130 15.40 15.31 -3.09
CA THR A 130 15.62 13.87 -3.28
C THR A 130 17.00 13.63 -3.86
N ASP A 131 17.66 12.54 -3.46
CA ASP A 131 18.97 12.16 -4.01
C ASP A 131 18.90 11.87 -5.52
N GLU A 132 20.00 12.10 -6.23
CA GLU A 132 20.01 12.07 -7.69
C GLU A 132 19.65 10.68 -8.26
N ALA A 133 20.11 9.60 -7.63
CA ALA A 133 19.82 8.25 -8.09
C ALA A 133 18.30 7.96 -8.02
N LEU A 134 17.61 8.42 -6.97
CA LEU A 134 16.16 8.24 -6.86
C LEU A 134 15.39 9.12 -7.85
N LYS A 135 15.84 10.34 -8.13
CA LYS A 135 15.27 11.19 -9.19
C LYS A 135 15.37 10.51 -10.55
N GLN A 136 16.54 9.93 -10.86
CA GLN A 136 16.76 9.17 -12.10
C GLN A 136 15.82 7.97 -12.17
N VAL A 137 15.67 7.21 -11.08
CA VAL A 137 14.71 6.09 -11.02
C VAL A 137 13.28 6.56 -11.33
N PHE A 138 12.80 7.60 -10.68
CA PHE A 138 11.47 8.13 -10.93
C PHE A 138 11.29 8.59 -12.38
N TYR A 139 12.26 9.30 -12.92
CA TYR A 139 12.23 9.75 -14.31
C TYR A 139 12.18 8.57 -15.30
N LEU A 140 13.07 7.59 -15.14
CA LEU A 140 13.18 6.44 -16.05
C LEU A 140 11.93 5.55 -16.03
N LEU A 141 11.27 5.43 -14.87
CA LEU A 141 10.05 4.63 -14.74
C LEU A 141 8.78 5.38 -15.18
N LEU A 142 8.72 6.70 -14.97
CA LEU A 142 7.47 7.45 -14.99
C LEU A 142 7.36 8.51 -16.08
N ASN A 143 8.47 8.97 -16.67
CA ASN A 143 8.45 10.09 -17.64
C ASN A 143 7.54 9.83 -18.86
N ASN A 144 7.36 8.59 -19.27
CA ASN A 144 6.49 8.23 -20.40
C ASN A 144 5.05 7.85 -19.96
N LYS A 145 4.72 8.01 -18.67
CA LYS A 145 3.37 7.78 -18.13
C LYS A 145 2.59 9.08 -18.10
N LYS A 146 1.33 9.03 -18.58
CA LYS A 146 0.47 10.19 -18.71
C LYS A 146 0.37 11.01 -17.41
N GLU A 147 0.29 10.33 -16.28
CA GLU A 147 0.07 10.92 -14.95
C GLU A 147 1.29 11.70 -14.43
N PHE A 148 2.49 11.42 -14.97
CA PHE A 148 3.75 11.98 -14.45
C PHE A 148 4.53 12.81 -15.46
N HIS A 149 4.29 12.60 -16.75
CA HIS A 149 5.05 13.25 -17.84
C HIS A 149 5.09 14.77 -17.70
N ALA A 150 3.94 15.39 -17.45
CA ALA A 150 3.82 16.84 -17.33
C ALA A 150 4.66 17.42 -16.18
N PHE A 151 4.78 16.70 -15.06
CA PHE A 151 5.60 17.10 -13.92
C PHE A 151 7.07 17.23 -14.31
N PHE A 152 7.66 16.20 -14.93
CA PHE A 152 9.06 16.24 -15.36
C PHE A 152 9.34 17.33 -16.40
N ARG A 153 8.37 17.57 -17.30
CA ARG A 153 8.46 18.70 -18.27
C ARG A 153 8.42 20.06 -17.59
N PHE A 154 7.54 20.21 -16.58
CA PHE A 154 7.41 21.47 -15.86
C PHE A 154 8.69 21.84 -15.12
N ILE A 155 9.28 20.89 -14.40
CA ILE A 155 10.54 21.10 -13.66
C ILE A 155 11.79 21.01 -14.55
N ALA A 156 11.61 20.73 -15.85
CA ALA A 156 12.69 20.56 -16.85
C ALA A 156 13.75 19.52 -16.43
N TYR A 157 13.36 18.49 -15.70
CA TYR A 157 14.25 17.41 -15.29
C TYR A 157 14.39 16.35 -16.38
N ARG A 158 15.63 15.91 -16.62
CA ARG A 158 15.96 14.78 -17.49
C ARG A 158 17.06 13.96 -16.83
N SER A 159 16.97 12.64 -16.95
CA SER A 159 18.03 11.74 -16.51
C SER A 159 19.11 11.60 -17.57
N ASP A 160 20.37 11.64 -17.15
CA ASP A 160 21.51 11.33 -18.01
C ASP A 160 21.67 9.80 -18.20
N GLU A 161 21.13 9.01 -17.28
CA GLU A 161 21.08 7.54 -17.37
C GLU A 161 19.88 7.08 -18.19
N THR A 162 20.04 5.94 -18.86
CA THR A 162 18.98 5.33 -19.68
C THR A 162 18.56 3.94 -19.18
N ASN A 163 19.35 3.32 -18.30
CA ASN A 163 19.12 1.99 -17.77
C ASN A 163 18.57 2.05 -16.34
N ALA A 164 17.23 1.97 -16.21
CA ALA A 164 16.54 1.98 -14.93
C ALA A 164 16.98 0.83 -14.00
N GLU A 165 17.16 -0.38 -14.55
CA GLU A 165 17.56 -1.55 -13.77
C GLU A 165 18.93 -1.34 -13.11
N LYS A 166 19.91 -0.81 -13.84
CA LYS A 166 21.24 -0.49 -13.31
C LYS A 166 21.14 0.46 -12.12
N VAL A 167 20.43 1.59 -12.29
CA VAL A 167 20.30 2.60 -11.22
C VAL A 167 19.60 2.02 -10.00
N ILE A 168 18.53 1.24 -10.19
CA ILE A 168 17.80 0.60 -9.09
C ILE A 168 18.70 -0.38 -8.34
N ARG A 169 19.43 -1.25 -9.04
CA ARG A 169 20.34 -2.23 -8.39
C ARG A 169 21.45 -1.55 -7.59
N GLU A 170 22.04 -0.48 -8.12
CA GLU A 170 23.06 0.27 -7.42
C GLU A 170 22.52 1.00 -6.19
N LYS A 171 21.40 1.71 -6.33
CA LYS A 171 20.78 2.50 -5.26
C LYS A 171 20.23 1.62 -4.13
N PHE A 172 19.57 0.50 -4.45
CA PHE A 172 18.85 -0.35 -3.51
C PHE A 172 19.56 -1.67 -3.19
N LYS A 173 20.84 -1.78 -3.45
CA LYS A 173 21.67 -3.00 -3.32
C LYS A 173 21.44 -3.79 -2.01
N THR A 174 21.25 -3.08 -0.89
CA THR A 174 21.06 -3.68 0.44
C THR A 174 19.61 -3.61 0.93
N SER A 175 18.68 -3.13 0.10
CA SER A 175 17.30 -2.87 0.47
C SER A 175 16.29 -3.72 -0.29
N ILE A 176 16.71 -4.38 -1.38
CA ILE A 176 15.92 -5.32 -2.18
C ILE A 176 16.77 -6.54 -2.55
N CYS A 177 16.12 -7.63 -2.92
CA CYS A 177 16.79 -8.84 -3.39
C CYS A 177 17.57 -8.59 -4.70
N GLU A 178 18.85 -8.95 -4.72
CA GLU A 178 19.70 -8.81 -5.93
C GLU A 178 19.19 -9.66 -7.11
N ASN A 179 18.48 -10.75 -6.84
CA ASN A 179 17.96 -11.67 -7.84
C ASN A 179 16.46 -11.45 -8.14
N ALA A 180 15.89 -10.31 -7.73
CA ALA A 180 14.55 -9.93 -8.17
C ALA A 180 14.53 -9.68 -9.69
N ASP A 181 13.49 -10.16 -10.37
CA ASP A 181 13.32 -9.95 -11.83
C ASP A 181 12.89 -8.50 -12.11
N LEU A 182 13.86 -7.60 -11.99
CA LEU A 182 13.61 -6.18 -12.24
C LEU A 182 13.27 -5.89 -13.70
N THR A 183 13.84 -6.63 -14.65
CA THR A 183 13.55 -6.45 -16.07
C THR A 183 12.07 -6.61 -16.35
N LYS A 184 11.46 -7.70 -15.85
CA LYS A 184 10.02 -7.95 -15.98
C LYS A 184 9.19 -6.90 -15.23
N ILE A 185 9.56 -6.58 -13.99
CA ILE A 185 8.83 -5.61 -13.16
C ILE A 185 8.87 -4.20 -13.80
N ILE A 186 9.99 -3.75 -14.31
CA ILE A 186 10.14 -2.45 -15.00
C ILE A 186 9.26 -2.38 -16.24
N SER A 187 9.17 -3.47 -17.02
CA SER A 187 8.38 -3.50 -18.25
C SER A 187 6.88 -3.52 -18.00
N GLU A 188 6.43 -4.32 -17.03
CA GLU A 188 5.01 -4.58 -16.77
C GLU A 188 4.39 -3.63 -15.73
N HIS A 189 5.16 -3.22 -14.70
CA HIS A 189 4.67 -2.53 -13.50
C HIS A 189 5.54 -1.34 -13.07
N PRO A 190 5.92 -0.42 -13.97
CA PRO A 190 6.86 0.67 -13.63
C PRO A 190 6.30 1.66 -12.60
N VAL A 191 5.00 1.93 -12.59
CA VAL A 191 4.37 2.86 -11.63
C VAL A 191 4.32 2.24 -10.24
N GLU A 192 3.88 0.99 -10.14
CA GLU A 192 3.88 0.24 -8.88
C GLU A 192 5.29 0.11 -8.31
N LEU A 193 6.29 -0.14 -9.18
CA LEU A 193 7.69 -0.19 -8.80
C LEU A 193 8.17 1.15 -8.23
N ALA A 194 7.81 2.26 -8.85
CA ALA A 194 8.20 3.59 -8.36
C ALA A 194 7.65 3.86 -6.95
N TYR A 195 6.37 3.55 -6.68
CA TYR A 195 5.79 3.67 -5.35
C TYR A 195 6.46 2.72 -4.34
N CYS A 196 6.77 1.48 -4.73
CA CYS A 196 7.53 0.55 -3.89
C CYS A 196 8.89 1.12 -3.50
N LEU A 197 9.65 1.63 -4.49
CA LEU A 197 10.98 2.15 -4.24
C LEU A 197 10.97 3.45 -3.41
N ALA A 198 9.94 4.27 -3.55
CA ALA A 198 9.73 5.43 -2.66
C ALA A 198 9.57 4.99 -1.21
N LEU A 199 8.71 3.99 -0.94
CA LEU A 199 8.51 3.42 0.39
C LEU A 199 9.78 2.76 0.95
N VAL A 200 10.51 2.01 0.13
CA VAL A 200 11.78 1.37 0.53
C VAL A 200 12.83 2.43 0.88
N ASN A 201 12.92 3.50 0.08
CA ASN A 201 13.87 4.59 0.33
C ASN A 201 13.56 5.38 1.61
N CYS A 202 12.28 5.48 1.99
CA CYS A 202 11.86 6.14 3.23
C CYS A 202 12.44 5.46 4.48
N ASN A 203 12.74 4.16 4.40
CA ASN A 203 13.31 3.32 5.48
C ASN A 203 12.58 3.50 6.83
N ASN A 204 11.28 3.75 6.79
CA ASN A 204 10.45 3.89 7.97
C ASN A 204 9.60 2.61 8.16
N ARG A 205 9.85 1.88 9.25
CA ARG A 205 9.12 0.65 9.59
C ARG A 205 7.59 0.86 9.63
N TYR A 206 7.15 2.02 10.08
CA TYR A 206 5.74 2.33 10.25
C TYR A 206 5.08 2.93 8.99
N SER A 207 5.84 3.16 7.92
CA SER A 207 5.24 3.57 6.64
C SER A 207 4.35 2.48 6.11
N ILE A 208 3.17 2.87 5.66
CA ILE A 208 2.18 1.99 5.02
C ILE A 208 2.07 2.35 3.56
N THR A 209 1.61 1.41 2.74
CA THR A 209 1.21 1.75 1.37
C THR A 209 -0.06 2.59 1.45
N PRO A 210 -0.06 3.83 0.93
CA PRO A 210 -1.22 4.70 1.07
C PRO A 210 -2.48 4.04 0.50
N PRO A 211 -3.64 4.13 1.17
CA PRO A 211 -4.89 3.50 0.71
C PRO A 211 -5.32 3.92 -0.69
N TRP A 212 -4.97 5.13 -1.09
CA TRP A 212 -5.19 5.60 -2.46
C TRP A 212 -4.35 4.81 -3.47
N VAL A 213 -3.07 4.56 -3.15
CA VAL A 213 -2.16 3.77 -4.00
C VAL A 213 -2.67 2.33 -4.10
N LEU A 214 -3.05 1.70 -2.99
CA LEU A 214 -3.60 0.34 -3.01
C LEU A 214 -4.85 0.20 -3.88
N ARG A 215 -5.73 1.22 -3.90
CA ARG A 215 -6.94 1.21 -4.73
C ARG A 215 -6.66 1.39 -6.22
N ASN A 216 -5.70 2.24 -6.56
CA ASN A 216 -5.42 2.59 -7.96
C ASN A 216 -4.32 1.72 -8.57
N TYR A 217 -3.42 1.20 -7.75
CA TYR A 217 -2.29 0.35 -8.13
C TYR A 217 -2.18 -0.87 -7.21
N PRO A 218 -3.15 -1.80 -7.27
CA PRO A 218 -3.22 -2.95 -6.34
C PRO A 218 -2.01 -3.89 -6.45
N GLY A 219 -1.24 -3.80 -7.52
CA GLY A 219 0.00 -4.54 -7.72
C GLY A 219 1.16 -4.14 -6.81
N VAL A 220 1.10 -2.97 -6.16
CA VAL A 220 2.22 -2.43 -5.35
C VAL A 220 2.66 -3.41 -4.25
N GLU A 221 1.74 -3.97 -3.49
CA GLU A 221 2.12 -4.93 -2.43
C GLU A 221 2.70 -6.24 -2.99
N ARG A 222 2.24 -6.68 -4.16
CA ARG A 222 2.83 -7.83 -4.85
C ARG A 222 4.26 -7.54 -5.28
N ILE A 223 4.51 -6.38 -5.90
CA ILE A 223 5.86 -5.95 -6.29
C ILE A 223 6.76 -5.84 -5.06
N MET A 224 6.29 -5.23 -3.98
CA MET A 224 7.04 -5.14 -2.72
C MET A 224 7.42 -6.54 -2.20
N PHE A 225 6.49 -7.50 -2.25
CA PHE A 225 6.76 -8.88 -1.85
C PHE A 225 7.83 -9.53 -2.73
N LEU A 226 7.77 -9.39 -4.05
CA LEU A 226 8.76 -9.92 -4.99
C LEU A 226 10.16 -9.33 -4.77
N LEU A 227 10.22 -8.07 -4.41
CA LEU A 227 11.48 -7.37 -4.14
C LEU A 227 12.10 -7.73 -2.78
N ARG A 228 11.27 -8.03 -1.75
CA ARG A 228 11.75 -7.99 -0.37
C ARG A 228 11.36 -9.20 0.52
N SER A 229 10.44 -10.03 0.10
CA SER A 229 10.02 -11.20 0.89
C SER A 229 10.05 -12.50 0.09
N ASN A 230 10.48 -12.47 -1.15
CA ASN A 230 10.71 -13.64 -1.97
C ASN A 230 12.20 -14.02 -1.91
N GLN A 231 12.54 -14.95 -1.02
CA GLN A 231 13.92 -15.32 -0.77
C GLN A 231 14.60 -15.90 -2.03
N CYS A 232 15.77 -15.39 -2.36
CA CYS A 232 16.58 -15.95 -3.45
C CYS A 232 17.41 -17.15 -2.99
N LEU A 233 17.58 -18.12 -3.89
CA LEU A 233 18.33 -19.35 -3.60
C LEU A 233 19.81 -19.13 -3.29
N THR A 234 20.38 -18.04 -3.77
CA THR A 234 21.81 -17.70 -3.63
C THR A 234 22.15 -17.00 -2.31
N GLY A 235 21.13 -16.55 -1.54
CA GLY A 235 21.35 -15.86 -0.27
C GLY A 235 22.08 -14.54 -0.43
N CYS A 236 21.52 -13.59 -1.23
CA CYS A 236 22.14 -12.29 -1.43
C CYS A 236 22.22 -11.45 -0.15
N ALA A 237 23.00 -10.35 -0.19
CA ALA A 237 23.27 -9.51 0.96
C ALA A 237 21.98 -8.98 1.65
N TYR A 238 20.94 -8.65 0.87
CA TYR A 238 19.64 -8.26 1.42
C TYR A 238 18.94 -9.45 2.09
N CYS A 239 18.76 -10.58 1.38
CA CYS A 239 17.99 -11.71 1.87
C CYS A 239 18.61 -12.32 3.14
N SER A 240 19.94 -12.43 3.22
CA SER A 240 20.64 -12.96 4.40
C SER A 240 20.46 -12.09 5.66
N GLN A 241 20.12 -10.82 5.51
CA GLN A 241 19.88 -9.92 6.65
C GLN A 241 18.40 -9.73 6.98
N ALA A 242 17.57 -9.53 5.95
CA ALA A 242 16.16 -9.21 6.11
C ALA A 242 15.28 -10.43 6.39
N LEU A 243 15.77 -11.62 6.01
CA LEU A 243 15.07 -12.90 6.21
C LEU A 243 15.78 -13.80 7.25
N ASP A 244 16.64 -13.23 8.09
CA ASP A 244 17.28 -13.91 9.22
C ASP A 244 16.27 -14.12 10.35
N ILE A 245 15.85 -15.38 10.50
CA ILE A 245 14.84 -15.81 11.49
C ILE A 245 15.34 -15.66 12.94
N HIS A 246 16.64 -15.84 13.20
CA HIS A 246 17.20 -15.67 14.55
C HIS A 246 17.23 -14.22 14.99
N LYS A 247 17.65 -13.34 14.08
CA LYS A 247 17.59 -11.89 14.29
C LYS A 247 16.15 -11.43 14.53
N ALA A 248 15.20 -11.93 13.73
CA ALA A 248 13.79 -11.62 13.87
C ALA A 248 13.22 -12.08 15.22
N LEU A 249 13.51 -13.33 15.63
CA LEU A 249 13.10 -13.88 16.92
C LEU A 249 13.58 -12.99 18.07
N LYS A 250 14.85 -12.60 18.03
CA LYS A 250 15.45 -11.74 19.05
C LYS A 250 14.83 -10.34 19.04
N THR A 251 14.61 -9.77 17.86
CA THR A 251 14.09 -8.41 17.70
C THR A 251 12.63 -8.30 18.18
N TYR A 252 11.77 -9.24 17.81
CA TYR A 252 10.33 -9.15 18.12
C TYR A 252 9.99 -9.72 19.51
N PHE A 253 10.67 -10.78 19.93
CA PHE A 253 10.29 -11.51 21.15
C PHE A 253 11.38 -11.55 22.23
N GLY A 254 12.59 -11.05 21.96
CA GLY A 254 13.70 -11.06 22.89
C GLY A 254 14.32 -12.45 23.14
N PHE A 255 13.91 -13.48 22.41
CA PHE A 255 14.44 -14.82 22.57
C PHE A 255 15.75 -15.00 21.79
N ASN A 256 16.72 -15.71 22.40
CA ASN A 256 18.02 -15.96 21.76
C ASN A 256 18.04 -17.23 20.90
N SER A 257 17.09 -18.15 21.07
CA SER A 257 17.03 -19.41 20.31
C SER A 257 15.60 -19.93 20.23
N TYR A 258 15.33 -20.68 19.18
CA TYR A 258 14.12 -21.48 19.04
C TYR A 258 14.14 -22.69 19.99
N ARG A 259 12.97 -23.23 20.31
CA ARG A 259 12.83 -24.42 21.11
C ARG A 259 13.14 -25.67 20.29
N THR A 260 13.81 -26.64 20.91
CA THR A 260 14.02 -27.96 20.34
C THR A 260 13.07 -28.97 20.99
N TYR A 261 12.72 -30.02 20.26
CA TYR A 261 11.85 -31.11 20.72
C TYR A 261 12.54 -32.45 20.47
N ALA A 262 12.77 -33.20 21.52
CA ALA A 262 13.57 -34.44 21.47
C ALA A 262 14.94 -34.25 20.77
N GLY A 263 15.56 -33.09 20.92
CA GLY A 263 16.82 -32.73 20.26
C GLY A 263 16.69 -32.15 18.84
N GLU A 264 15.51 -32.18 18.24
CA GLU A 264 15.28 -31.70 16.89
C GLU A 264 14.85 -30.21 16.87
N PRO A 265 15.35 -29.38 15.94
CA PRO A 265 15.03 -27.93 15.84
C PRO A 265 13.70 -27.69 15.13
N LEU A 266 12.63 -28.37 15.54
CA LEU A 266 11.35 -28.37 14.82
C LEU A 266 10.71 -26.97 14.73
N GLN A 267 10.82 -26.15 15.78
CA GLN A 267 10.27 -24.79 15.77
C GLN A 267 11.02 -23.91 14.78
N GLU A 268 12.34 -23.99 14.75
CA GLU A 268 13.21 -23.28 13.82
C GLU A 268 12.92 -23.68 12.36
N ASN A 269 12.86 -25.01 12.11
CA ASN A 269 12.56 -25.55 10.79
C ASN A 269 11.18 -25.08 10.28
N ALA A 270 10.17 -25.00 11.15
CA ALA A 270 8.85 -24.50 10.79
C ALA A 270 8.87 -23.00 10.43
N VAL A 271 9.59 -22.19 11.20
CA VAL A 271 9.77 -20.76 10.92
C VAL A 271 10.50 -20.56 9.59
N GLN A 272 11.61 -21.28 9.36
CA GLN A 272 12.38 -21.19 8.13
C GLN A 272 11.54 -21.61 6.92
N ALA A 273 10.81 -22.71 7.00
CA ALA A 273 9.92 -23.15 5.93
C ALA A 273 8.82 -22.12 5.62
N ALA A 274 8.33 -21.41 6.64
CA ALA A 274 7.38 -20.32 6.43
C ALA A 274 8.02 -19.13 5.73
N VAL A 275 9.22 -18.72 6.09
CA VAL A 275 9.98 -17.64 5.42
C VAL A 275 10.34 -18.03 3.99
N ASP A 276 10.60 -19.32 3.73
CA ASP A 276 10.81 -19.88 2.38
C ASP A 276 9.51 -19.96 1.54
N ASN A 277 8.39 -19.42 2.02
CA ASN A 277 7.08 -19.47 1.36
C ASN A 277 6.51 -20.87 1.13
N LYS A 278 6.94 -21.87 1.90
CA LYS A 278 6.42 -23.23 1.84
C LYS A 278 5.14 -23.36 2.66
N SER A 279 4.21 -24.22 2.20
CA SER A 279 3.11 -24.70 3.05
C SER A 279 3.65 -25.72 4.05
N ILE A 280 3.17 -25.66 5.30
CA ILE A 280 3.66 -26.47 6.40
C ILE A 280 2.52 -27.07 7.22
N LEU A 281 2.75 -28.27 7.72
CA LEU A 281 1.98 -28.88 8.80
C LEU A 281 2.92 -29.05 10.01
N ALA A 282 2.64 -28.28 11.07
CA ALA A 282 3.49 -28.24 12.26
C ALA A 282 2.76 -28.87 13.47
N VAL A 283 3.24 -30.00 13.95
CA VAL A 283 2.66 -30.69 15.09
C VAL A 283 3.57 -30.53 16.30
N PHE A 284 3.06 -29.82 17.31
CA PHE A 284 3.78 -29.57 18.56
C PHE A 284 2.95 -30.00 19.78
N PRO A 285 3.56 -30.33 20.90
CA PRO A 285 2.84 -30.56 22.15
C PRO A 285 2.13 -29.27 22.61
N THR A 286 1.11 -29.43 23.45
CA THR A 286 0.42 -28.31 24.09
C THR A 286 1.41 -27.45 24.88
N GLY A 287 1.34 -26.11 24.74
CA GLY A 287 2.34 -25.22 25.34
C GLY A 287 3.69 -25.18 24.62
N GLY A 288 3.85 -25.90 23.51
CA GLY A 288 5.06 -25.99 22.71
C GLY A 288 5.48 -24.76 21.95
N GLY A 289 4.81 -23.60 22.13
CA GLY A 289 5.18 -22.34 21.45
C GLY A 289 4.86 -22.33 19.96
N LYS A 290 3.77 -22.97 19.54
CA LYS A 290 3.26 -22.97 18.14
C LYS A 290 3.15 -21.58 17.55
N SER A 291 2.68 -20.60 18.33
CA SER A 291 2.43 -19.23 17.84
C SER A 291 3.68 -18.58 17.22
N ILE A 292 4.87 -18.84 17.75
CA ILE A 292 6.14 -18.32 17.22
C ILE A 292 6.35 -18.76 15.78
N THR A 293 5.91 -19.97 15.40
CA THR A 293 6.15 -20.52 14.05
C THR A 293 5.44 -19.75 12.94
N PHE A 294 4.40 -18.99 13.26
CA PHE A 294 3.72 -18.14 12.29
C PHE A 294 3.81 -16.64 12.61
N GLN A 295 3.98 -16.27 13.90
CA GLN A 295 4.09 -14.85 14.26
C GLN A 295 5.40 -14.24 13.77
N VAL A 296 6.54 -14.92 13.91
CA VAL A 296 7.83 -14.44 13.41
C VAL A 296 7.79 -14.20 11.90
N PRO A 297 7.41 -15.18 11.05
CA PRO A 297 7.31 -14.96 9.60
C PRO A 297 6.31 -13.89 9.21
N ALA A 298 5.17 -13.77 9.93
CA ALA A 298 4.17 -12.75 9.69
C ALA A 298 4.71 -11.35 9.92
N LEU A 299 5.40 -11.12 11.04
CA LEU A 299 6.01 -9.82 11.37
C LEU A 299 7.14 -9.47 10.39
N MET A 300 7.97 -10.45 10.01
CA MET A 300 9.02 -10.26 9.00
C MET A 300 8.41 -9.83 7.65
N SER A 301 7.38 -10.53 7.18
CA SER A 301 6.72 -10.20 5.92
C SER A 301 5.98 -8.86 6.00
N GLY A 302 5.36 -8.56 7.13
CA GLY A 302 4.72 -7.27 7.41
C GLY A 302 5.70 -6.11 7.33
N GLU A 303 6.86 -6.23 7.96
CA GLU A 303 7.90 -5.21 7.94
C GLU A 303 8.54 -5.05 6.56
N ASN A 304 8.91 -6.17 5.93
CA ASN A 304 9.63 -6.16 4.66
C ASN A 304 8.75 -5.78 3.47
N ALA A 305 7.53 -6.32 3.39
CA ALA A 305 6.70 -6.24 2.18
C ALA A 305 5.27 -5.74 2.42
N LYS A 306 4.94 -5.34 3.65
CA LYS A 306 3.57 -4.95 4.02
C LYS A 306 2.53 -6.06 3.77
N GLY A 307 2.99 -7.32 3.71
CA GLY A 307 2.16 -8.48 3.47
C GLY A 307 1.23 -8.78 4.65
N LEU A 308 0.01 -9.24 4.36
CA LEU A 308 -0.96 -9.64 5.36
C LEU A 308 -0.91 -11.16 5.60
N THR A 309 -0.68 -11.55 6.84
CA THR A 309 -0.88 -12.94 7.30
C THR A 309 -2.25 -13.06 7.97
N VAL A 310 -3.04 -14.04 7.55
CA VAL A 310 -4.38 -14.30 8.09
C VAL A 310 -4.37 -15.56 8.94
N VAL A 311 -4.66 -15.41 10.23
CA VAL A 311 -4.74 -16.53 11.19
C VAL A 311 -6.22 -16.87 11.42
N ILE A 312 -6.60 -18.08 11.07
CA ILE A 312 -7.93 -18.61 11.25
C ILE A 312 -7.92 -19.44 12.52
N SER A 313 -8.63 -19.01 13.56
CA SER A 313 -8.71 -19.69 14.85
C SER A 313 -10.16 -19.88 15.28
N PRO A 314 -10.52 -21.03 15.91
CA PRO A 314 -11.91 -21.32 16.28
C PRO A 314 -12.38 -20.54 17.51
N LEU A 315 -11.46 -20.13 18.38
CA LEU A 315 -11.78 -19.56 19.69
C LEU A 315 -11.54 -18.06 19.72
N GLN A 316 -12.61 -17.28 19.81
CA GLN A 316 -12.57 -15.81 19.80
C GLN A 316 -11.78 -15.24 20.99
N SER A 317 -11.86 -15.85 22.18
CA SER A 317 -11.08 -15.46 23.35
C SER A 317 -9.58 -15.63 23.09
N LEU A 318 -9.18 -16.75 22.46
CA LEU A 318 -7.78 -17.03 22.14
C LEU A 318 -7.22 -16.00 21.14
N MET A 319 -8.01 -15.58 20.15
CA MET A 319 -7.60 -14.54 19.20
C MET A 319 -7.30 -13.23 19.93
N LYS A 320 -8.17 -12.81 20.84
CA LYS A 320 -7.96 -11.60 21.65
C LYS A 320 -6.71 -11.72 22.51
N ASP A 321 -6.56 -12.84 23.22
CA ASP A 321 -5.37 -13.09 24.06
C ASP A 321 -4.06 -13.06 23.25
N GLN A 322 -4.07 -13.58 22.00
CA GLN A 322 -2.92 -13.51 21.10
C GLN A 322 -2.57 -12.06 20.72
N VAL A 323 -3.56 -11.24 20.35
CA VAL A 323 -3.36 -9.82 20.04
C VAL A 323 -2.88 -9.06 21.26
N ASP A 324 -3.54 -9.22 22.42
CA ASP A 324 -3.17 -8.56 23.69
C ASP A 324 -1.74 -8.92 24.13
N ASN A 325 -1.31 -10.18 23.90
CA ASN A 325 0.05 -10.62 24.20
C ASN A 325 1.09 -10.01 23.25
N LEU A 326 0.77 -9.82 21.99
CA LEU A 326 1.64 -9.12 21.04
C LEU A 326 1.76 -7.64 21.43
N GLU A 327 0.67 -6.98 21.77
CA GLU A 327 0.66 -5.58 22.22
C GLU A 327 1.49 -5.37 23.51
N LYS A 328 1.42 -6.29 24.46
CA LYS A 328 2.27 -6.27 25.67
C LYS A 328 3.76 -6.34 25.37
N ASN A 329 4.13 -6.93 24.25
CA ASN A 329 5.51 -6.96 23.74
C ASN A 329 5.83 -5.75 22.81
N GLY A 330 4.95 -4.75 22.73
CA GLY A 330 5.14 -3.58 21.88
C GLY A 330 4.88 -3.84 20.38
N ILE A 331 4.26 -4.98 20.04
CA ILE A 331 3.92 -5.35 18.66
C ILE A 331 2.47 -4.98 18.43
N THR A 332 2.28 -3.89 17.70
CA THR A 332 0.94 -3.33 17.42
C THR A 332 0.39 -3.70 16.04
N ASP A 333 1.12 -4.49 15.26
CA ASP A 333 0.79 -4.85 13.86
C ASP A 333 -0.32 -5.91 13.76
N ALA A 334 -0.82 -6.42 14.88
CA ALA A 334 -1.85 -7.44 14.93
C ALA A 334 -3.24 -6.85 15.24
N VAL A 335 -4.26 -7.42 14.62
CA VAL A 335 -5.67 -7.11 14.92
C VAL A 335 -6.51 -8.38 14.90
N THR A 336 -7.67 -8.32 15.53
CA THR A 336 -8.70 -9.36 15.40
C THR A 336 -9.99 -8.78 14.85
N ILE A 337 -10.73 -9.57 14.08
CA ILE A 337 -12.10 -9.28 13.64
C ILE A 337 -12.96 -10.45 14.05
N ASN A 338 -13.71 -10.31 15.14
CA ASN A 338 -14.56 -11.33 15.70
C ASN A 338 -15.88 -10.75 16.24
N GLY A 339 -16.77 -11.62 16.72
CA GLY A 339 -18.09 -11.24 17.23
C GLY A 339 -18.10 -10.62 18.63
N LEU A 340 -16.97 -10.62 19.36
CA LEU A 340 -16.86 -10.07 20.71
C LEU A 340 -16.47 -8.59 20.71
N LEU A 341 -15.99 -8.07 19.56
CA LEU A 341 -15.62 -6.67 19.42
C LEU A 341 -16.89 -5.80 19.35
N ASP A 342 -16.84 -4.65 20.01
CA ASP A 342 -17.83 -3.63 19.77
C ASP A 342 -17.75 -3.08 18.33
N PRO A 343 -18.80 -2.41 17.81
CA PRO A 343 -18.80 -1.90 16.43
C PRO A 343 -17.66 -0.92 16.11
N ILE A 344 -17.20 -0.14 17.10
CA ILE A 344 -16.13 0.86 16.92
C ILE A 344 -14.77 0.14 16.82
N GLU A 345 -14.50 -0.78 17.73
CA GLU A 345 -13.27 -1.61 17.70
C GLU A 345 -13.18 -2.42 16.42
N ARG A 346 -14.31 -3.01 15.99
CA ARG A 346 -14.37 -3.75 14.73
C ARG A 346 -14.11 -2.86 13.53
N ALA A 347 -14.68 -1.66 13.48
CA ALA A 347 -14.44 -0.70 12.40
C ALA A 347 -12.96 -0.30 12.33
N LYS A 348 -12.33 0.00 13.49
CA LYS A 348 -10.90 0.30 13.59
C LYS A 348 -10.03 -0.87 13.13
N SER A 349 -10.36 -2.09 13.51
CA SER A 349 -9.62 -3.29 13.06
C SER A 349 -9.70 -3.46 11.53
N ILE A 350 -10.88 -3.25 10.94
CA ILE A 350 -11.07 -3.28 9.48
C ILE A 350 -10.27 -2.17 8.82
N GLU A 351 -10.34 -0.95 9.32
CA GLU A 351 -9.57 0.20 8.80
C GLU A 351 -8.07 -0.09 8.82
N ARG A 352 -7.55 -0.62 9.92
CA ARG A 352 -6.13 -0.96 10.06
C ARG A 352 -5.66 -2.06 9.10
N VAL A 353 -6.53 -3.01 8.76
CA VAL A 353 -6.23 -3.98 7.70
C VAL A 353 -6.27 -3.30 6.33
N GLN A 354 -7.25 -2.44 6.07
CA GLN A 354 -7.40 -1.75 4.79
C GLN A 354 -6.25 -0.78 4.48
N ASP A 355 -5.80 -0.05 5.48
CA ASP A 355 -4.72 0.94 5.32
C ASP A 355 -3.31 0.33 5.42
N GLY A 356 -3.20 -0.96 5.77
CA GLY A 356 -1.93 -1.67 5.86
C GLY A 356 -1.16 -1.49 7.16
N SER A 357 -1.71 -0.80 8.15
CA SER A 357 -1.11 -0.68 9.50
C SER A 357 -1.22 -1.97 10.33
N ALA A 358 -2.11 -2.89 9.92
CA ALA A 358 -2.14 -4.25 10.45
C ALA A 358 -1.68 -5.25 9.38
N THR A 359 -0.72 -6.08 9.76
CA THR A 359 -0.11 -7.11 8.91
C THR A 359 -0.37 -8.54 9.40
N LEU A 360 -0.98 -8.66 10.58
CA LEU A 360 -1.40 -9.93 11.17
C LEU A 360 -2.87 -9.83 11.60
N LEU A 361 -3.73 -10.59 10.91
CA LEU A 361 -5.17 -10.59 11.14
C LEU A 361 -5.65 -11.92 11.70
N TYR A 362 -6.25 -11.90 12.91
CA TYR A 362 -6.94 -13.05 13.49
C TYR A 362 -8.43 -13.00 13.19
N ILE A 363 -8.97 -14.07 12.61
CA ILE A 363 -10.40 -14.20 12.27
C ILE A 363 -10.95 -15.59 12.60
N SER A 364 -12.26 -15.67 12.80
CA SER A 364 -12.92 -16.97 12.95
C SER A 364 -13.21 -17.61 11.59
N PRO A 365 -13.35 -18.96 11.50
CA PRO A 365 -13.75 -19.64 10.27
C PRO A 365 -15.06 -19.08 9.70
N GLN A 366 -16.03 -18.75 10.56
CA GLN A 366 -17.34 -18.16 10.16
C GLN A 366 -17.18 -16.80 9.47
N SER A 367 -16.16 -16.01 9.86
CA SER A 367 -15.90 -14.69 9.29
C SER A 367 -15.55 -14.77 7.80
N LEU A 368 -15.05 -15.90 7.31
CA LEU A 368 -14.71 -16.11 5.90
C LEU A 368 -15.94 -16.07 4.98
N ARG A 369 -17.15 -16.36 5.51
CA ARG A 369 -18.41 -16.27 4.75
C ARG A 369 -18.89 -14.84 4.53
N SER A 370 -18.26 -13.87 5.19
CA SER A 370 -18.64 -12.47 5.10
C SER A 370 -18.06 -11.83 3.82
N LYS A 371 -18.92 -11.22 3.02
CA LYS A 371 -18.50 -10.41 1.85
C LYS A 371 -17.58 -9.25 2.24
N THR A 372 -17.71 -8.73 3.45
CA THR A 372 -16.83 -7.70 3.98
C THR A 372 -15.40 -8.25 4.15
N THR A 373 -15.27 -9.43 4.75
CA THR A 373 -13.98 -10.11 4.91
C THR A 373 -13.36 -10.45 3.56
N GLU A 374 -14.14 -10.99 2.63
CA GLU A 374 -13.67 -11.29 1.28
C GLU A 374 -13.12 -10.04 0.57
N LYS A 375 -13.87 -8.95 0.55
CA LYS A 375 -13.43 -7.67 -0.04
C LYS A 375 -12.18 -7.12 0.66
N LEU A 376 -12.11 -7.24 1.98
CA LEU A 376 -10.96 -6.81 2.77
C LEU A 376 -9.69 -7.56 2.35
N LEU A 377 -9.78 -8.89 2.23
CA LEU A 377 -8.65 -9.73 1.85
C LEU A 377 -8.30 -9.59 0.37
N LEU A 378 -9.27 -9.32 -0.51
CA LEU A 378 -9.01 -9.00 -1.92
C LEU A 378 -8.22 -7.69 -2.07
N GLY A 379 -8.44 -6.71 -1.19
CA GLY A 379 -7.77 -5.42 -1.21
C GLY A 379 -6.31 -5.42 -0.74
N ARG A 380 -5.79 -6.54 -0.18
CA ARG A 380 -4.45 -6.63 0.41
C ARG A 380 -3.67 -7.83 -0.15
N LYS A 381 -2.33 -7.76 -0.19
CA LYS A 381 -1.50 -8.95 -0.49
C LYS A 381 -1.53 -9.89 0.72
N VAL A 382 -2.37 -10.92 0.67
CA VAL A 382 -2.31 -12.03 1.62
C VAL A 382 -1.09 -12.89 1.27
N VAL A 383 -0.14 -12.97 2.19
CA VAL A 383 1.12 -13.72 2.00
C VAL A 383 1.07 -15.11 2.60
N ARG A 384 0.16 -15.37 3.55
CA ARG A 384 0.00 -16.67 4.20
C ARG A 384 -1.35 -16.78 4.87
N PHE A 385 -1.94 -17.97 4.81
CA PHE A 385 -2.97 -18.39 5.75
C PHE A 385 -2.38 -19.31 6.82
N VAL A 386 -2.77 -19.08 8.06
CA VAL A 386 -2.46 -19.93 9.21
C VAL A 386 -3.77 -20.51 9.71
N ILE A 387 -3.85 -21.82 9.82
CA ILE A 387 -5.01 -22.51 10.37
C ILE A 387 -4.61 -23.02 11.75
N ASP A 388 -4.96 -22.25 12.76
CA ASP A 388 -4.72 -22.63 14.16
C ASP A 388 -5.72 -23.71 14.57
N GLU A 389 -5.30 -24.60 15.48
CA GLU A 389 -6.09 -25.74 15.92
C GLU A 389 -6.62 -26.60 14.75
N ALA A 390 -5.75 -26.89 13.76
CA ALA A 390 -6.11 -27.64 12.55
C ALA A 390 -6.72 -29.04 12.86
N HIS A 391 -6.54 -29.57 14.08
CA HIS A 391 -7.21 -30.78 14.51
C HIS A 391 -8.76 -30.68 14.48
N CYS A 392 -9.31 -29.47 14.45
CA CYS A 392 -10.74 -29.25 14.27
C CYS A 392 -11.28 -29.74 12.90
N PHE A 393 -10.42 -30.04 11.93
CA PHE A 393 -10.82 -30.75 10.70
C PHE A 393 -11.19 -32.21 10.97
N SER A 394 -10.70 -32.78 12.04
CA SER A 394 -10.98 -34.15 12.42
C SER A 394 -12.24 -34.27 13.30
N SER A 395 -12.67 -35.45 13.64
CA SER A 395 -13.99 -35.91 14.11
C SER A 395 -14.59 -35.29 15.39
N TRP A 396 -14.01 -34.28 16.02
CA TRP A 396 -14.36 -33.84 17.38
C TRP A 396 -15.42 -32.70 17.47
N GLY A 397 -15.95 -32.20 16.39
CA GLY A 397 -16.99 -31.17 16.49
C GLY A 397 -17.89 -31.11 15.26
N GLN A 398 -19.06 -31.73 15.30
CA GLN A 398 -20.01 -31.69 14.18
C GLN A 398 -20.45 -30.28 13.83
N ASP A 399 -20.52 -29.37 14.81
CA ASP A 399 -20.97 -27.99 14.62
C ASP A 399 -19.88 -27.05 14.01
N PHE A 400 -18.59 -27.36 14.20
CA PHE A 400 -17.47 -26.59 13.63
C PHE A 400 -17.00 -27.08 12.26
N ARG A 401 -17.38 -28.28 11.83
CA ARG A 401 -16.88 -28.93 10.61
C ARG A 401 -17.17 -28.16 9.33
N VAL A 402 -18.36 -27.62 9.19
CA VAL A 402 -18.80 -27.00 7.94
C VAL A 402 -17.97 -25.75 7.62
N ASP A 403 -17.63 -24.95 8.63
CA ASP A 403 -16.87 -23.73 8.44
C ASP A 403 -15.37 -24.01 8.21
N TYR A 404 -14.81 -25.04 8.85
CA TYR A 404 -13.45 -25.46 8.58
C TYR A 404 -13.28 -26.06 7.17
N LEU A 405 -14.23 -26.84 6.68
CA LEU A 405 -14.21 -27.37 5.31
C LEU A 405 -14.28 -26.26 4.28
N TYR A 406 -14.97 -25.16 4.58
CA TYR A 406 -15.06 -23.99 3.70
C TYR A 406 -13.73 -23.22 3.56
N ILE A 407 -12.80 -23.35 4.51
CA ILE A 407 -11.51 -22.63 4.46
C ILE A 407 -10.75 -22.93 3.16
N GLY A 408 -10.68 -24.19 2.76
CA GLY A 408 -9.98 -24.60 1.53
C GLY A 408 -10.60 -23.97 0.27
N ASP A 409 -11.92 -24.02 0.14
CA ASP A 409 -12.66 -23.44 -0.97
C ASP A 409 -12.48 -21.91 -1.00
N PHE A 410 -12.52 -21.27 0.17
CA PHE A 410 -12.30 -19.82 0.28
C PHE A 410 -10.90 -19.41 -0.17
N ILE A 411 -9.85 -20.10 0.31
CA ILE A 411 -8.46 -19.79 -0.06
C ILE A 411 -8.27 -19.95 -1.57
N LYS A 412 -8.81 -21.04 -2.15
CA LYS A 412 -8.76 -21.29 -3.58
C LYS A 412 -9.46 -20.18 -4.38
N SER A 413 -10.69 -19.82 -4.00
CA SER A 413 -11.45 -18.74 -4.64
C SER A 413 -10.73 -17.38 -4.53
N LEU A 414 -10.18 -17.06 -3.36
CA LEU A 414 -9.42 -15.83 -3.17
C LEU A 414 -8.18 -15.79 -4.09
N GLN A 415 -7.48 -16.89 -4.22
CA GLN A 415 -6.29 -17.00 -5.06
C GLN A 415 -6.63 -16.85 -6.55
N GLU A 416 -7.70 -17.51 -7.02
CA GLU A 416 -8.17 -17.41 -8.40
C GLU A 416 -8.61 -15.98 -8.77
N ASN A 417 -9.23 -15.26 -7.82
CA ASN A 417 -9.69 -13.88 -8.02
C ASN A 417 -8.58 -12.83 -7.95
N LYS A 418 -7.40 -13.16 -7.42
CA LYS A 418 -6.25 -12.23 -7.31
C LYS A 418 -5.25 -12.44 -8.44
N ASN A 419 -4.41 -13.43 -8.28
CA ASN A 419 -3.38 -13.79 -9.24
C ASN A 419 -3.17 -15.30 -9.17
N PRO A 420 -3.65 -16.04 -10.19
CA PRO A 420 -3.54 -17.51 -10.22
C PRO A 420 -2.10 -18.03 -10.12
N GLU A 421 -1.10 -17.23 -10.54
CA GLU A 421 0.31 -17.63 -10.51
C GLU A 421 0.92 -17.55 -9.09
N ASP A 422 0.36 -16.72 -8.21
CA ASP A 422 0.88 -16.48 -6.87
C ASP A 422 0.20 -17.44 -5.87
N GLN A 423 0.72 -18.63 -5.68
CA GLN A 423 0.21 -19.54 -4.64
C GLN A 423 0.37 -18.93 -3.24
N ILE A 424 -0.73 -18.95 -2.46
CA ILE A 424 -0.71 -18.48 -1.08
C ILE A 424 -0.41 -19.70 -0.18
N PRO A 425 0.77 -19.75 0.49
CA PRO A 425 1.12 -20.85 1.35
C PRO A 425 0.22 -20.93 2.59
N VAL A 426 0.01 -22.17 3.08
CA VAL A 426 -0.82 -22.45 4.24
C VAL A 426 0.04 -23.09 5.33
N SER A 427 -0.13 -22.63 6.57
CA SER A 427 0.45 -23.24 7.77
C SER A 427 -0.68 -23.81 8.64
N CYS A 428 -0.53 -25.07 9.07
CA CYS A 428 -1.47 -25.75 9.97
C CYS A 428 -0.77 -26.19 11.25
#